data_03765f768530a09c55a072d464feffb7
#
_entry.id   03765f768530a09c55a072d464feffb7
#
_cell.length_a   1.000
_cell.length_b   1.000
_cell.length_c   1.000
_cell.angle_alpha   90.00
_cell.angle_beta   90.00
_cell.angle_gamma   90.00
#
_symmetry.space_group_name_H-M   'P 1'
#
loop_
_entity.id
_entity.type
_entity.pdbx_description
1 polymer ?
#
loop_
_entity_poly.entity_id
_entity_poly.type
_entity_poly.pdbx_seq_one_letter_code
_entity_poly.pdbx_strand_id
1 'polypeptide(L)'
;MLNRILTAGVATAALLALSSAPALAQAKTIAIDGSSTVFPVMEAIAEEFQKSKKGQVRVTVGISGTGGGFKKFCRGETDASNGSRPILKAEIEECKKNGVEFMELPIAFDALTVAVSPKNTFLQCVTVEQLKKIWEPSAQGKMMKWKDVDPSWPDQPMKLFGAGSDSGTFDYFTEATVGKAKASRGDFTASEDDNVLVQGIETDANSLGYIPFAYYAPHAAKMKALAIDWGKGQGCVKPSLENVLAGTYNPLSRPLFIYISKKSADKPEVKEFVEFAMKNAVPLIKEVKYLPLPDRAYPAALQRFQKGVTGSAFGGVPEVGVSIDELLKREPKV
;
A
#
# COMPACT_ATOMS: atom_id res chain seq x y z
N MET A 1 -27.19 96.02 10.23
CA MET A 1 -26.65 96.06 8.87
C MET A 1 -26.15 94.66 8.52
N LEU A 2 -26.65 94.21 7.43
CA LEU A 2 -26.50 92.89 6.87
C LEU A 2 -25.11 92.61 6.38
N ASN A 3 -24.60 91.40 6.59
CA ASN A 3 -23.70 90.75 5.64
C ASN A 3 -23.93 89.24 5.59
N ARG A 4 -24.47 88.83 4.46
CA ARG A 4 -24.59 87.42 4.07
C ARG A 4 -23.27 86.95 3.48
N ILE A 5 -22.73 85.84 3.98
CA ILE A 5 -21.66 85.13 3.29
C ILE A 5 -22.22 83.75 2.84
N LEU A 6 -22.31 83.60 1.50
CA LEU A 6 -22.55 82.35 0.84
C LEU A 6 -21.29 81.49 0.94
N THR A 7 -21.43 80.27 1.49
CA THR A 7 -20.42 79.24 1.38
C THR A 7 -20.89 78.17 0.38
N ALA A 8 -20.17 78.10 -0.74
CA ALA A 8 -20.35 77.06 -1.78
C ALA A 8 -19.88 75.69 -1.26
N GLY A 9 -20.78 74.72 -1.24
CA GLY A 9 -20.46 73.37 -0.93
C GLY A 9 -19.80 72.67 -2.13
N VAL A 10 -18.59 72.18 -1.95
CA VAL A 10 -17.89 71.31 -2.90
C VAL A 10 -18.27 69.86 -2.55
N ALA A 11 -19.12 69.21 -3.37
CA ALA A 11 -19.47 67.82 -3.27
C ALA A 11 -18.30 66.97 -3.83
N THR A 12 -17.52 66.34 -2.96
CA THR A 12 -16.47 65.39 -3.34
C THR A 12 -17.11 64.00 -3.54
N ALA A 13 -17.33 63.64 -4.79
CA ALA A 13 -17.75 62.28 -5.16
C ALA A 13 -16.54 61.31 -5.00
N ALA A 14 -16.53 60.53 -3.91
CA ALA A 14 -15.55 59.45 -3.73
C ALA A 14 -16.00 58.26 -4.58
N LEU A 15 -15.34 58.01 -5.71
CA LEU A 15 -15.46 56.77 -6.46
C LEU A 15 -14.85 55.66 -5.62
N LEU A 16 -15.67 54.79 -5.01
CA LEU A 16 -15.31 53.51 -4.48
C LEU A 16 -15.02 52.55 -5.65
N ALA A 17 -13.76 52.48 -6.08
CA ALA A 17 -13.30 51.43 -6.91
C ALA A 17 -13.28 50.14 -6.07
N LEU A 18 -14.32 49.30 -6.14
CA LEU A 18 -14.31 47.94 -5.66
C LEU A 18 -13.27 47.18 -6.49
N SER A 19 -12.04 47.06 -5.96
CA SER A 19 -11.07 46.12 -6.44
C SER A 19 -11.57 44.71 -6.11
N SER A 20 -12.22 44.09 -7.09
CA SER A 20 -12.50 42.66 -7.07
C SER A 20 -11.13 41.90 -7.07
N ALA A 21 -10.57 41.68 -5.88
CA ALA A 21 -9.48 40.74 -5.73
C ALA A 21 -9.98 39.38 -6.26
N PRO A 22 -9.25 38.72 -7.17
CA PRO A 22 -9.63 37.38 -7.58
C PRO A 22 -9.68 36.51 -6.32
N ALA A 23 -10.86 36.00 -5.98
CA ALA A 23 -10.97 35.00 -4.95
C ALA A 23 -10.08 33.84 -5.40
N LEU A 24 -8.97 33.63 -4.71
CA LEU A 24 -8.15 32.43 -4.88
C LEU A 24 -9.07 31.25 -4.58
N ALA A 25 -9.58 30.60 -5.62
CA ALA A 25 -10.39 29.42 -5.47
C ALA A 25 -9.60 28.42 -4.64
N GLN A 26 -10.10 28.08 -3.47
CA GLN A 26 -9.45 27.11 -2.59
C GLN A 26 -9.27 25.81 -3.36
N ALA A 27 -8.02 25.31 -3.41
CA ALA A 27 -7.72 24.08 -4.13
C ALA A 27 -8.61 22.94 -3.59
N LYS A 28 -9.23 22.21 -4.50
CA LYS A 28 -10.02 21.04 -4.15
C LYS A 28 -9.09 19.99 -3.56
N THR A 29 -9.51 19.34 -2.50
CA THR A 29 -8.67 18.36 -1.80
C THR A 29 -9.23 16.96 -1.94
N ILE A 30 -8.34 16.00 -2.25
CA ILE A 30 -8.59 14.57 -2.19
C ILE A 30 -7.79 14.02 -1.02
N ALA A 31 -8.47 13.42 -0.04
CA ALA A 31 -7.86 12.84 1.14
C ALA A 31 -7.76 11.32 1.00
N ILE A 32 -6.54 10.80 1.02
CA ILE A 32 -6.22 9.37 0.97
C ILE A 32 -5.42 9.01 2.22
N ASP A 33 -5.69 7.86 2.82
CA ASP A 33 -4.92 7.37 3.97
C ASP A 33 -4.88 5.83 3.94
N GLY A 34 -3.94 5.22 4.64
CA GLY A 34 -3.91 3.77 4.81
C GLY A 34 -2.52 3.15 4.76
N SER A 35 -2.37 2.13 3.95
CA SER A 35 -1.19 1.27 3.88
C SER A 35 0.10 2.01 3.57
N SER A 36 1.13 1.82 4.40
CA SER A 36 2.51 2.27 4.13
C SER A 36 3.10 1.60 2.89
N THR A 37 2.74 0.34 2.63
CA THR A 37 3.17 -0.39 1.43
C THR A 37 2.63 0.24 0.14
N VAL A 38 1.39 0.73 0.15
CA VAL A 38 0.77 1.37 -1.04
C VAL A 38 1.18 2.83 -1.18
N PHE A 39 1.65 3.45 -0.09
CA PHE A 39 2.00 4.86 -0.04
C PHE A 39 2.93 5.31 -1.18
N PRO A 40 4.07 4.66 -1.48
CA PRO A 40 4.97 5.12 -2.55
C PRO A 40 4.29 5.16 -3.93
N VAL A 41 3.43 4.19 -4.22
CA VAL A 41 2.66 4.14 -5.47
C VAL A 41 1.66 5.29 -5.54
N MET A 42 0.91 5.51 -4.47
CA MET A 42 -0.11 6.57 -4.44
C MET A 42 0.49 7.96 -4.35
N GLU A 43 1.64 8.13 -3.70
CA GLU A 43 2.38 9.39 -3.66
C GLU A 43 2.87 9.79 -5.07
N ALA A 44 3.50 8.86 -5.81
CA ALA A 44 3.92 9.11 -7.18
C ALA A 44 2.75 9.49 -8.10
N ILE A 45 1.62 8.77 -7.99
CA ILE A 45 0.40 9.09 -8.76
C ILE A 45 -0.16 10.46 -8.35
N ALA A 46 -0.20 10.76 -7.05
CA ALA A 46 -0.73 12.02 -6.52
C ALA A 46 0.13 13.22 -6.97
N GLU A 47 1.45 13.08 -6.92
CA GLU A 47 2.38 14.11 -7.37
C GLU A 47 2.19 14.45 -8.85
N GLU A 48 2.19 13.43 -9.73
CA GLU A 48 2.02 13.64 -11.16
C GLU A 48 0.62 14.16 -11.51
N PHE A 49 -0.41 13.70 -10.81
CA PHE A 49 -1.76 14.26 -10.98
C PHE A 49 -1.81 15.73 -10.58
N GLN A 50 -1.27 16.11 -9.44
CA GLN A 50 -1.23 17.52 -8.98
C GLN A 50 -0.47 18.41 -9.96
N LYS A 51 0.66 17.94 -10.52
CA LYS A 51 1.40 18.65 -11.58
C LYS A 51 0.50 18.89 -12.80
N SER A 52 -0.25 17.87 -13.23
CA SER A 52 -1.18 17.97 -14.37
C SER A 52 -2.31 18.98 -14.11
N LYS A 53 -2.73 19.16 -12.85
CA LYS A 53 -3.79 20.09 -12.43
C LYS A 53 -3.30 21.50 -12.08
N LYS A 54 -2.00 21.78 -12.22
CA LYS A 54 -1.41 23.11 -11.98
C LYS A 54 -1.83 23.74 -10.63
N GLY A 55 -1.91 22.93 -9.57
CA GLY A 55 -2.26 23.36 -8.22
C GLY A 55 -3.77 23.56 -7.95
N GLN A 56 -4.64 23.29 -8.89
CA GLN A 56 -6.11 23.38 -8.69
C GLN A 56 -6.68 22.27 -7.82
N VAL A 57 -5.99 21.14 -7.75
CA VAL A 57 -6.33 19.99 -6.90
C VAL A 57 -5.14 19.64 -6.03
N ARG A 58 -5.39 19.42 -4.76
CA ARG A 58 -4.43 18.89 -3.79
C ARG A 58 -4.80 17.46 -3.44
N VAL A 59 -3.84 16.55 -3.50
CA VAL A 59 -4.00 15.17 -3.01
C VAL A 59 -3.11 14.99 -1.79
N THR A 60 -3.68 14.51 -0.71
CA THR A 60 -2.94 14.15 0.50
C THR A 60 -2.94 12.65 0.66
N VAL A 61 -1.79 12.06 0.90
CA VAL A 61 -1.64 10.63 1.15
C VAL A 61 -1.04 10.43 2.54
N GLY A 62 -1.84 9.88 3.46
CA GLY A 62 -1.43 9.59 4.83
C GLY A 62 -1.02 8.14 5.02
N ILE A 63 -0.27 7.88 6.10
CA ILE A 63 0.19 6.54 6.49
C ILE A 63 -0.33 6.24 7.90
N SER A 64 -1.38 5.42 8.00
CA SER A 64 -1.88 4.93 9.28
C SER A 64 -2.01 3.41 9.32
N GLY A 65 -1.38 2.71 8.35
CA GLY A 65 -1.54 1.29 8.11
C GLY A 65 -2.89 0.95 7.47
N THR A 66 -3.01 -0.23 6.86
CA THR A 66 -4.22 -0.66 6.17
C THR A 66 -5.46 -0.61 7.07
N GLY A 67 -5.37 -1.16 8.29
CA GLY A 67 -6.49 -1.14 9.23
C GLY A 67 -6.80 0.25 9.78
N GLY A 68 -5.79 1.10 10.00
CA GLY A 68 -5.96 2.50 10.40
C GLY A 68 -6.67 3.31 9.31
N GLY A 69 -6.26 3.12 8.05
CA GLY A 69 -6.90 3.72 6.89
C GLY A 69 -8.37 3.33 6.77
N PHE A 70 -8.69 2.04 6.88
CA PHE A 70 -10.11 1.60 6.84
C PHE A 70 -10.95 2.18 7.97
N LYS A 71 -10.39 2.34 9.17
CA LYS A 71 -11.13 3.00 10.27
C LYS A 71 -11.51 4.43 9.93
N LYS A 72 -10.59 5.24 9.39
CA LYS A 72 -10.87 6.62 8.94
C LYS A 72 -11.84 6.62 7.77
N PHE A 73 -11.60 5.76 6.78
CA PHE A 73 -12.41 5.63 5.59
C PHE A 73 -13.86 5.26 5.89
N CYS A 74 -14.08 4.24 6.72
CA CYS A 74 -15.42 3.81 7.11
C CYS A 74 -16.15 4.80 8.01
N ARG A 75 -15.45 5.82 8.58
CA ARG A 75 -16.08 6.98 9.23
C ARG A 75 -16.35 8.14 8.29
N GLY A 76 -15.98 8.00 6.98
CA GLY A 76 -16.16 9.05 5.98
C GLY A 76 -15.17 10.20 6.11
N GLU A 77 -14.03 10.00 6.78
CA GLU A 77 -13.00 11.03 6.99
C GLU A 77 -12.07 11.19 5.77
N THR A 78 -12.00 10.19 4.90
CA THR A 78 -11.18 10.19 3.68
C THR A 78 -11.99 9.85 2.45
N ASP A 79 -11.54 10.33 1.29
CA ASP A 79 -12.15 10.03 -0.02
C ASP A 79 -11.77 8.64 -0.51
N ALA A 80 -10.56 8.20 -0.14
CA ALA A 80 -10.03 6.90 -0.49
C ALA A 80 -9.21 6.30 0.65
N SER A 81 -9.05 4.96 0.62
CA SER A 81 -8.16 4.23 1.51
C SER A 81 -7.24 3.31 0.74
N ASN A 82 -5.98 3.28 1.13
CA ASN A 82 -4.96 2.37 0.59
C ASN A 82 -4.96 1.05 1.35
N GLY A 83 -5.08 -0.07 0.65
CA GLY A 83 -5.07 -1.40 1.24
C GLY A 83 -3.96 -2.28 0.68
N SER A 84 -3.13 -2.85 1.57
CA SER A 84 -2.17 -3.89 1.20
C SER A 84 -2.66 -5.31 1.50
N ARG A 85 -3.93 -5.42 1.81
CA ARG A 85 -4.77 -6.61 1.86
C ARG A 85 -6.21 -6.22 1.51
N PRO A 86 -7.06 -7.19 1.16
CA PRO A 86 -8.49 -6.92 1.04
C PRO A 86 -9.09 -6.40 2.34
N ILE A 87 -10.17 -5.61 2.21
CA ILE A 87 -10.98 -5.17 3.34
C ILE A 87 -11.58 -6.38 4.07
N LEU A 88 -11.55 -6.38 5.39
CA LEU A 88 -12.07 -7.47 6.22
C LEU A 88 -13.57 -7.33 6.47
N LYS A 89 -14.23 -8.44 6.82
CA LYS A 89 -15.67 -8.46 7.12
C LYS A 89 -16.06 -7.43 8.18
N ALA A 90 -15.30 -7.34 9.28
CA ALA A 90 -15.57 -6.35 10.34
C ALA A 90 -15.43 -4.90 9.85
N GLU A 91 -14.50 -4.63 8.91
CA GLU A 91 -14.33 -3.31 8.31
C GLU A 91 -15.47 -3.00 7.34
N ILE A 92 -15.95 -3.98 6.56
CA ILE A 92 -17.14 -3.84 5.71
C ILE A 92 -18.37 -3.52 6.57
N GLU A 93 -18.56 -4.22 7.68
CA GLU A 93 -19.67 -3.98 8.61
C GLU A 93 -19.61 -2.57 9.23
N GLU A 94 -18.41 -2.09 9.58
CA GLU A 94 -18.23 -0.72 10.09
C GLU A 94 -18.53 0.33 9.00
N CYS A 95 -18.06 0.14 7.76
CA CYS A 95 -18.42 1.00 6.64
C CYS A 95 -19.94 1.05 6.43
N LYS A 96 -20.59 -0.11 6.41
CA LYS A 96 -22.05 -0.24 6.23
C LYS A 96 -22.82 0.47 7.35
N LYS A 97 -22.41 0.31 8.59
CA LYS A 97 -23.00 0.98 9.75
C LYS A 97 -22.98 2.51 9.62
N ASN A 98 -21.91 3.05 9.04
CA ASN A 98 -21.72 4.48 8.84
C ASN A 98 -22.23 4.97 7.46
N GLY A 99 -22.87 4.11 6.67
CA GLY A 99 -23.41 4.46 5.35
C GLY A 99 -22.34 4.72 4.29
N VAL A 100 -21.14 4.14 4.46
CA VAL A 100 -20.04 4.25 3.49
C VAL A 100 -20.06 3.04 2.55
N GLU A 101 -20.49 3.26 1.32
CA GLU A 101 -20.30 2.32 0.22
C GLU A 101 -18.96 2.60 -0.46
N PHE A 102 -18.30 1.57 -0.99
CA PHE A 102 -16.98 1.70 -1.58
C PHE A 102 -16.79 0.83 -2.83
N MET A 103 -15.85 1.22 -3.66
CA MET A 103 -15.37 0.47 -4.82
C MET A 103 -13.94 0.01 -4.54
N GLU A 104 -13.68 -1.28 -4.70
CA GLU A 104 -12.36 -1.90 -4.57
C GLU A 104 -11.67 -1.97 -5.92
N LEU A 105 -10.51 -1.31 -6.06
CA LEU A 105 -9.74 -1.24 -7.29
C LEU A 105 -8.32 -1.76 -7.05
N PRO A 106 -7.88 -2.82 -7.72
CA PRO A 106 -6.49 -3.24 -7.66
C PRO A 106 -5.62 -2.21 -8.40
N ILE A 107 -4.43 -1.93 -7.86
CA ILE A 107 -3.52 -0.91 -8.40
C ILE A 107 -2.14 -1.44 -8.75
N ALA A 108 -1.57 -2.34 -7.95
CA ALA A 108 -0.24 -2.88 -8.15
C ALA A 108 -0.13 -4.27 -7.53
N PHE A 109 1.00 -4.94 -7.76
CA PHE A 109 1.43 -6.08 -6.95
C PHE A 109 2.57 -5.69 -6.02
N ASP A 110 2.55 -6.27 -4.84
CA ASP A 110 3.70 -6.39 -3.96
C ASP A 110 4.19 -7.83 -3.92
N ALA A 111 5.50 -8.01 -3.90
CA ALA A 111 6.13 -9.30 -3.66
C ALA A 111 7.01 -9.17 -2.42
N LEU A 112 6.67 -9.90 -1.37
CA LEU A 112 7.50 -9.95 -0.18
C LEU A 112 8.74 -10.79 -0.47
N THR A 113 9.88 -10.20 -0.27
CA THR A 113 11.17 -10.86 -0.48
C THR A 113 11.75 -11.27 0.85
N VAL A 114 11.95 -12.57 1.04
CA VAL A 114 12.78 -13.08 2.13
C VAL A 114 14.22 -13.04 1.68
N ALA A 115 15.05 -12.32 2.40
CA ALA A 115 16.44 -12.10 2.04
C ALA A 115 17.40 -12.42 3.18
N VAL A 116 18.60 -12.81 2.80
CA VAL A 116 19.72 -13.06 3.69
C VAL A 116 20.95 -12.30 3.20
N SER A 117 21.97 -12.18 4.06
CA SER A 117 23.28 -11.70 3.63
C SER A 117 23.84 -12.54 2.48
N PRO A 118 24.54 -11.95 1.50
CA PRO A 118 25.23 -12.73 0.46
C PRO A 118 26.31 -13.67 1.02
N LYS A 119 26.75 -13.45 2.25
CA LYS A 119 27.68 -14.36 2.98
C LYS A 119 27.02 -15.66 3.44
N ASN A 120 25.68 -15.72 3.48
CA ASN A 120 24.96 -16.95 3.74
C ASN A 120 25.03 -17.85 2.50
N THR A 121 25.84 -18.90 2.56
CA THR A 121 26.10 -19.83 1.43
C THR A 121 25.21 -21.07 1.45
N PHE A 122 24.64 -21.42 2.60
CA PHE A 122 23.91 -22.68 2.78
C PHE A 122 22.42 -22.58 2.40
N LEU A 123 21.79 -21.40 2.47
CA LEU A 123 20.37 -21.23 2.24
C LEU A 123 20.11 -20.65 0.83
N GLN A 124 19.41 -21.38 -0.02
CA GLN A 124 18.99 -20.93 -1.37
C GLN A 124 17.47 -20.89 -1.48
N CYS A 125 16.80 -21.73 -0.73
CA CYS A 125 15.36 -21.86 -0.69
C CYS A 125 14.92 -22.03 0.76
N VAL A 126 13.75 -21.55 1.11
CA VAL A 126 13.12 -21.74 2.40
C VAL A 126 11.65 -22.12 2.19
N THR A 127 11.18 -23.10 2.94
CA THR A 127 9.77 -23.48 2.90
C THR A 127 8.93 -22.53 3.77
N VAL A 128 7.65 -22.39 3.45
CA VAL A 128 6.71 -21.66 4.30
C VAL A 128 6.63 -22.24 5.70
N GLU A 129 6.78 -23.55 5.83
CA GLU A 129 6.83 -24.24 7.13
C GLU A 129 8.07 -23.83 7.96
N GLN A 130 9.25 -23.72 7.32
CA GLN A 130 10.46 -23.21 7.96
C GLN A 130 10.29 -21.73 8.35
N LEU A 131 9.69 -20.90 7.49
CA LEU A 131 9.38 -19.52 7.84
C LEU A 131 8.44 -19.44 9.04
N LYS A 132 7.41 -20.28 9.09
CA LYS A 132 6.52 -20.39 10.25
C LYS A 132 7.31 -20.71 11.52
N LYS A 133 8.15 -21.75 11.51
CA LYS A 133 9.00 -22.11 12.66
C LYS A 133 9.87 -20.96 13.14
N ILE A 134 10.37 -20.13 12.21
CA ILE A 134 11.22 -18.98 12.54
C ILE A 134 10.40 -17.84 13.16
N TRP A 135 9.20 -17.56 12.62
CA TRP A 135 8.49 -16.31 12.91
C TRP A 135 7.27 -16.45 13.83
N GLU A 136 6.77 -17.66 14.09
CA GLU A 136 5.62 -17.84 14.99
C GLU A 136 5.91 -17.39 16.42
N PRO A 137 4.89 -16.99 17.22
CA PRO A 137 5.09 -16.53 18.60
C PRO A 137 5.82 -17.52 19.50
N SER A 138 5.64 -18.82 19.27
CA SER A 138 6.28 -19.89 20.04
C SER A 138 7.80 -20.01 19.78
N ALA A 139 8.31 -19.38 18.71
CA ALA A 139 9.74 -19.37 18.36
C ALA A 139 10.55 -18.42 19.24
N GLN A 140 9.90 -17.47 19.93
CA GLN A 140 10.56 -16.46 20.75
C GLN A 140 11.43 -17.10 21.84
N GLY A 141 12.71 -16.72 21.86
CA GLY A 141 13.71 -17.24 22.79
C GLY A 141 14.12 -18.72 22.58
N LYS A 142 13.56 -19.39 21.55
CA LYS A 142 13.85 -20.81 21.26
C LYS A 142 14.55 -21.00 19.93
N MET A 143 14.05 -20.41 18.85
CA MET A 143 14.64 -20.47 17.51
C MET A 143 15.66 -19.34 17.34
N MET A 144 16.82 -19.48 17.99
CA MET A 144 17.85 -18.44 18.03
C MET A 144 19.00 -18.69 17.06
N LYS A 145 19.16 -19.95 16.64
CA LYS A 145 20.20 -20.40 15.72
C LYS A 145 19.60 -21.02 14.48
N TRP A 146 20.35 -21.02 13.39
CA TRP A 146 19.91 -21.63 12.15
C TRP A 146 19.58 -23.12 12.33
N LYS A 147 20.41 -23.86 13.06
CA LYS A 147 20.20 -25.31 13.33
C LYS A 147 18.94 -25.61 14.17
N ASP A 148 18.40 -24.62 14.91
CA ASP A 148 17.18 -24.82 15.70
C ASP A 148 15.97 -24.97 14.77
N VAL A 149 16.04 -24.39 13.57
CA VAL A 149 15.00 -24.49 12.52
C VAL A 149 15.15 -25.79 11.74
N ASP A 150 16.37 -26.05 11.29
CA ASP A 150 16.71 -27.25 10.53
C ASP A 150 18.08 -27.78 10.99
N PRO A 151 18.17 -29.03 11.49
CA PRO A 151 19.44 -29.62 12.02
C PRO A 151 20.56 -29.66 10.99
N SER A 152 20.29 -29.60 9.70
CA SER A 152 21.29 -29.56 8.63
C SER A 152 21.93 -28.19 8.44
N TRP A 153 21.37 -27.15 9.04
CA TRP A 153 21.90 -25.78 8.96
C TRP A 153 22.98 -25.53 10.01
N PRO A 154 23.82 -24.49 9.82
CA PRO A 154 24.93 -24.21 10.73
C PRO A 154 24.48 -23.88 12.17
N ASP A 155 25.32 -24.30 13.15
CA ASP A 155 25.19 -23.87 14.55
C ASP A 155 25.69 -22.42 14.74
N GLN A 156 25.00 -21.47 14.14
CA GLN A 156 25.31 -20.04 14.22
C GLN A 156 24.04 -19.26 14.61
N PRO A 157 24.19 -18.11 15.29
CA PRO A 157 23.06 -17.29 15.66
C PRO A 157 22.31 -16.79 14.41
N MET A 158 21.02 -16.63 14.52
CA MET A 158 20.15 -16.07 13.48
C MET A 158 19.73 -14.67 13.91
N LYS A 159 19.97 -13.67 13.06
CA LYS A 159 19.58 -12.27 13.28
C LYS A 159 18.39 -11.94 12.40
N LEU A 160 17.27 -11.63 13.02
CA LEU A 160 16.01 -11.44 12.33
C LEU A 160 15.69 -9.95 12.15
N PHE A 161 15.26 -9.59 10.94
CA PHE A 161 14.84 -8.24 10.55
C PHE A 161 13.47 -8.31 9.89
N GLY A 162 12.53 -7.49 10.31
CA GLY A 162 11.18 -7.54 9.77
C GLY A 162 10.42 -6.24 9.99
N ALA A 163 9.35 -6.07 9.22
CA ALA A 163 8.50 -4.90 9.33
C ALA A 163 7.86 -4.78 10.72
N GLY A 164 7.61 -3.57 11.15
CA GLY A 164 6.97 -3.27 12.44
C GLY A 164 5.48 -3.58 12.43
N SER A 165 4.86 -3.51 13.62
CA SER A 165 3.47 -3.94 13.85
C SER A 165 2.41 -3.09 13.15
N ASP A 166 2.75 -1.90 12.68
CA ASP A 166 1.84 -1.00 11.97
C ASP A 166 1.96 -1.16 10.44
N SER A 167 2.96 -1.94 9.98
CA SER A 167 3.19 -2.21 8.57
C SER A 167 2.22 -3.26 8.02
N GLY A 168 1.63 -2.97 6.85
CA GLY A 168 0.88 -3.96 6.09
C GLY A 168 1.74 -5.13 5.59
N THR A 169 3.06 -4.95 5.51
CA THR A 169 4.03 -6.01 5.21
C THR A 169 4.10 -7.02 6.35
N PHE A 170 4.09 -6.55 7.61
CA PHE A 170 4.02 -7.41 8.78
C PHE A 170 2.71 -8.22 8.83
N ASP A 171 1.57 -7.55 8.62
CA ASP A 171 0.26 -8.21 8.63
C ASP A 171 0.22 -9.35 7.61
N TYR A 172 0.60 -9.05 6.36
CA TYR A 172 0.54 -10.03 5.29
C TYR A 172 1.58 -11.15 5.45
N PHE A 173 2.83 -10.82 5.81
CA PHE A 173 3.86 -11.84 6.03
C PHE A 173 3.43 -12.86 7.10
N THR A 174 2.93 -12.36 8.23
CA THR A 174 2.49 -13.23 9.32
C THR A 174 1.26 -14.05 8.94
N GLU A 175 0.32 -13.47 8.18
CA GLU A 175 -0.82 -14.22 7.65
C GLU A 175 -0.39 -15.32 6.68
N ALA A 176 0.49 -14.99 5.72
CA ALA A 176 0.93 -15.91 4.68
C ALA A 176 1.83 -17.05 5.21
N THR A 177 2.61 -16.80 6.26
CA THR A 177 3.59 -17.77 6.78
C THR A 177 3.13 -18.46 8.07
N VAL A 178 2.57 -17.71 9.02
CA VAL A 178 2.13 -18.23 10.32
C VAL A 178 0.66 -18.65 10.30
N GLY A 179 -0.12 -18.13 9.34
CA GLY A 179 -1.55 -18.43 9.18
C GLY A 179 -2.47 -17.46 9.94
N LYS A 180 -1.93 -16.41 10.55
CA LYS A 180 -2.71 -15.39 11.26
C LYS A 180 -1.98 -14.05 11.23
N ALA A 181 -2.64 -13.03 10.70
CA ALA A 181 -2.12 -11.67 10.70
C ALA A 181 -1.72 -11.21 12.11
N LYS A 182 -0.57 -10.57 12.22
CA LYS A 182 0.04 -10.06 13.46
C LYS A 182 0.51 -11.12 14.44
N ALA A 183 0.43 -12.41 14.11
CA ALA A 183 0.99 -13.47 14.94
C ALA A 183 2.48 -13.63 14.65
N SER A 184 3.34 -13.10 15.52
CA SER A 184 4.79 -13.15 15.36
C SER A 184 5.49 -13.20 16.73
N ARG A 185 6.74 -13.69 16.72
CA ARG A 185 7.69 -13.44 17.80
C ARG A 185 7.99 -11.93 17.91
N GLY A 186 8.47 -11.48 19.06
CA GLY A 186 8.80 -10.07 19.29
C GLY A 186 10.30 -9.78 19.43
N ASP A 187 11.16 -10.81 19.45
CA ASP A 187 12.61 -10.72 19.68
C ASP A 187 13.40 -10.60 18.35
N PHE A 188 12.94 -9.76 17.45
CA PHE A 188 13.61 -9.42 16.20
C PHE A 188 13.77 -7.90 16.07
N THR A 189 14.63 -7.44 15.16
CA THR A 189 14.73 -6.02 14.82
C THR A 189 13.54 -5.62 13.95
N ALA A 190 12.61 -4.92 14.55
CA ALA A 190 11.42 -4.40 13.88
C ALA A 190 11.63 -2.95 13.44
N SER A 191 11.19 -2.59 12.23
CA SER A 191 11.18 -1.21 11.76
C SER A 191 10.02 -0.96 10.80
N GLU A 192 9.43 0.23 10.88
CA GLU A 192 8.49 0.74 9.87
C GLU A 192 9.24 1.33 8.67
N ASP A 193 10.52 1.64 8.82
CA ASP A 193 11.41 2.08 7.74
C ASP A 193 12.14 0.87 7.15
N ASP A 194 11.76 0.46 5.94
CA ASP A 194 12.35 -0.66 5.23
C ASP A 194 13.86 -0.46 4.95
N ASN A 195 14.38 0.79 4.90
CA ASN A 195 15.80 1.04 4.72
C ASN A 195 16.63 0.58 5.92
N VAL A 196 16.08 0.64 7.13
CA VAL A 196 16.71 0.07 8.34
C VAL A 196 16.82 -1.44 8.23
N LEU A 197 15.78 -2.08 7.70
CA LEU A 197 15.78 -3.54 7.49
C LEU A 197 16.78 -3.94 6.41
N VAL A 198 16.83 -3.20 5.29
CA VAL A 198 17.82 -3.37 4.22
C VAL A 198 19.23 -3.30 4.79
N GLN A 199 19.56 -2.25 5.55
CA GLN A 199 20.88 -2.10 6.15
C GLN A 199 21.24 -3.27 7.09
N GLY A 200 20.29 -3.71 7.90
CA GLY A 200 20.49 -4.84 8.80
C GLY A 200 20.80 -6.14 8.04
N ILE A 201 20.05 -6.42 6.97
CA ILE A 201 20.22 -7.62 6.15
C ILE A 201 21.56 -7.59 5.39
N GLU A 202 21.96 -6.43 4.84
CA GLU A 202 23.21 -6.29 4.09
C GLU A 202 24.46 -6.49 4.95
N THR A 203 24.43 -6.01 6.18
CA THR A 203 25.64 -5.89 7.02
C THR A 203 25.90 -7.10 7.90
N ASP A 204 24.85 -7.78 8.39
CA ASP A 204 25.01 -8.93 9.28
C ASP A 204 25.08 -10.25 8.49
N ALA A 205 26.17 -10.99 8.65
CA ALA A 205 26.39 -12.28 7.96
C ALA A 205 25.34 -13.36 8.32
N ASN A 206 24.72 -13.24 9.49
CA ASN A 206 23.72 -14.18 10.01
C ASN A 206 22.28 -13.63 9.88
N SER A 207 22.10 -12.61 9.05
CA SER A 207 20.79 -11.98 8.83
C SER A 207 19.80 -12.88 8.09
N LEU A 208 18.55 -12.79 8.49
CA LEU A 208 17.36 -13.18 7.73
C LEU A 208 16.32 -12.09 7.91
N GLY A 209 15.77 -11.59 6.84
CA GLY A 209 14.70 -10.61 6.93
C GLY A 209 13.68 -10.76 5.82
N TYR A 210 12.55 -10.06 5.96
CA TYR A 210 11.56 -9.92 4.90
C TYR A 210 11.26 -8.44 4.66
N ILE A 211 11.26 -8.06 3.39
CA ILE A 211 11.07 -6.69 2.91
C ILE A 211 10.25 -6.71 1.62
N PRO A 212 9.61 -5.60 1.22
CA PRO A 212 9.00 -5.49 -0.10
C PRO A 212 10.05 -5.63 -1.22
N PHE A 213 9.67 -6.22 -2.35
CA PHE A 213 10.55 -6.39 -3.52
C PHE A 213 11.12 -5.05 -4.02
N ALA A 214 10.37 -3.98 -3.89
CA ALA A 214 10.80 -2.62 -4.25
C ALA A 214 12.06 -2.17 -3.50
N TYR A 215 12.22 -2.60 -2.25
CA TYR A 215 13.41 -2.33 -1.43
C TYR A 215 14.54 -3.34 -1.65
N TYR A 216 14.18 -4.57 -2.03
CA TYR A 216 15.19 -5.56 -2.39
C TYR A 216 15.84 -5.26 -3.74
N ALA A 217 15.08 -4.92 -4.77
CA ALA A 217 15.56 -4.84 -6.15
C ALA A 217 16.76 -3.88 -6.35
N PRO A 218 16.78 -2.66 -5.79
CA PRO A 218 17.95 -1.77 -5.87
C PRO A 218 19.19 -2.30 -5.14
N HIS A 219 19.00 -3.21 -4.18
CA HIS A 219 20.01 -3.74 -3.28
C HIS A 219 20.38 -5.21 -3.60
N ALA A 220 19.92 -5.76 -4.72
CA ALA A 220 20.10 -7.17 -5.10
C ALA A 220 21.56 -7.63 -5.20
N ALA A 221 22.52 -6.69 -5.40
CA ALA A 221 23.95 -7.00 -5.38
C ALA A 221 24.50 -7.19 -3.96
N LYS A 222 23.82 -6.72 -2.93
CA LYS A 222 24.26 -6.73 -1.53
C LYS A 222 23.40 -7.63 -0.63
N MET A 223 22.34 -8.20 -1.16
CA MET A 223 21.47 -9.15 -0.48
C MET A 223 21.17 -10.32 -1.39
N LYS A 224 20.88 -11.47 -0.80
CA LYS A 224 20.47 -12.67 -1.52
C LYS A 224 19.00 -12.96 -1.23
N ALA A 225 18.14 -12.82 -2.23
CA ALA A 225 16.76 -13.28 -2.14
C ALA A 225 16.70 -14.79 -2.11
N LEU A 226 15.93 -15.33 -1.18
CA LEU A 226 15.63 -16.75 -1.10
C LEU A 226 14.47 -17.09 -2.04
N ALA A 227 14.55 -18.27 -2.65
CA ALA A 227 13.38 -18.87 -3.26
C ALA A 227 12.44 -19.38 -2.16
N ILE A 228 11.12 -19.35 -2.43
CA ILE A 228 10.10 -19.80 -1.50
C ILE A 228 9.47 -21.08 -2.03
N ASP A 229 9.40 -22.09 -1.18
CA ASP A 229 8.60 -23.28 -1.43
C ASP A 229 7.33 -23.23 -0.60
N TRP A 230 6.19 -23.09 -1.27
CA TRP A 230 4.88 -23.04 -0.63
C TRP A 230 4.40 -24.41 -0.12
N GLY A 231 5.06 -25.50 -0.52
CA GLY A 231 4.60 -26.84 -0.18
C GLY A 231 3.36 -27.32 -0.96
N LYS A 232 3.02 -26.64 -2.08
CA LYS A 232 1.89 -26.97 -2.97
C LYS A 232 2.34 -27.64 -4.27
N GLY A 233 3.57 -28.21 -4.30
CA GLY A 233 4.11 -28.91 -5.46
C GLY A 233 4.78 -28.03 -6.52
N GLN A 234 4.88 -26.71 -6.30
CA GLN A 234 5.55 -25.77 -7.20
C GLN A 234 7.08 -25.73 -7.00
N GLY A 235 7.57 -26.24 -5.85
CA GLY A 235 8.99 -26.16 -5.47
C GLY A 235 9.43 -24.73 -5.16
N CYS A 236 10.74 -24.51 -5.26
CA CYS A 236 11.39 -23.26 -4.90
C CYS A 236 11.23 -22.18 -5.99
N VAL A 237 10.47 -21.14 -5.75
CA VAL A 237 10.22 -20.02 -6.68
C VAL A 237 10.85 -18.75 -6.15
N LYS A 238 11.63 -18.03 -7.00
CA LYS A 238 12.25 -16.73 -6.64
C LYS A 238 11.30 -15.56 -6.81
N PRO A 239 11.44 -14.49 -6.01
CA PRO A 239 10.71 -13.24 -6.23
C PRO A 239 11.19 -12.62 -7.56
N SER A 240 10.26 -12.46 -8.51
CA SER A 240 10.48 -11.74 -9.76
C SER A 240 9.16 -11.26 -10.32
N LEU A 241 9.20 -10.23 -11.17
CA LEU A 241 8.00 -9.76 -11.86
C LEU A 241 7.32 -10.89 -12.64
N GLU A 242 8.11 -11.70 -13.35
CA GLU A 242 7.62 -12.83 -14.15
C GLU A 242 6.84 -13.83 -13.28
N ASN A 243 7.44 -14.29 -12.16
CA ASN A 243 6.82 -15.28 -11.28
C ASN A 243 5.59 -14.73 -10.54
N VAL A 244 5.57 -13.42 -10.23
CA VAL A 244 4.40 -12.76 -9.63
C VAL A 244 3.25 -12.69 -10.64
N LEU A 245 3.53 -12.26 -11.88
CA LEU A 245 2.52 -12.17 -12.94
C LEU A 245 2.00 -13.55 -13.37
N ALA A 246 2.86 -14.56 -13.37
CA ALA A 246 2.48 -15.94 -13.62
C ALA A 246 1.70 -16.58 -12.45
N GLY A 247 1.60 -15.91 -11.30
CA GLY A 247 0.95 -16.43 -10.10
C GLY A 247 1.68 -17.64 -9.48
N THR A 248 3.00 -17.77 -9.74
CA THR A 248 3.82 -18.86 -9.19
C THR A 248 4.56 -18.49 -7.93
N TYR A 249 4.85 -17.18 -7.69
CA TYR A 249 5.49 -16.73 -6.46
C TYR A 249 4.48 -16.60 -5.32
N ASN A 250 4.07 -17.73 -4.78
CA ASN A 250 3.13 -17.81 -3.67
C ASN A 250 3.79 -18.44 -2.44
N PRO A 251 3.30 -18.10 -1.23
CA PRO A 251 2.18 -17.20 -0.90
C PRO A 251 2.60 -15.74 -0.72
N LEU A 252 3.82 -15.34 -1.08
CA LEU A 252 4.41 -14.04 -0.73
C LEU A 252 4.20 -12.95 -1.81
N SER A 253 3.29 -13.17 -2.77
CA SER A 253 2.83 -12.11 -3.67
C SER A 253 1.37 -11.74 -3.37
N ARG A 254 1.06 -10.44 -3.44
CA ARG A 254 -0.27 -9.92 -3.14
C ARG A 254 -0.65 -8.75 -4.03
N PRO A 255 -1.92 -8.62 -4.40
CA PRO A 255 -2.42 -7.39 -4.98
C PRO A 255 -2.52 -6.29 -3.93
N LEU A 256 -2.25 -5.07 -4.37
CA LEU A 256 -2.45 -3.84 -3.62
C LEU A 256 -3.68 -3.13 -4.16
N PHE A 257 -4.40 -2.42 -3.30
CA PHE A 257 -5.70 -1.84 -3.61
C PHE A 257 -5.78 -0.36 -3.24
N ILE A 258 -6.64 0.34 -3.98
CA ILE A 258 -7.24 1.60 -3.55
C ILE A 258 -8.76 1.40 -3.43
N TYR A 259 -9.31 1.83 -2.30
CA TYR A 259 -10.74 1.82 -2.02
C TYR A 259 -11.27 3.23 -2.16
N ILE A 260 -12.25 3.44 -3.03
CA ILE A 260 -12.83 4.75 -3.30
C ILE A 260 -14.23 4.80 -2.68
N SER A 261 -14.50 5.82 -1.85
CA SER A 261 -15.85 6.08 -1.37
C SER A 261 -16.76 6.38 -2.53
N LYS A 262 -17.91 5.71 -2.63
CA LYS A 262 -18.91 5.95 -3.67
C LYS A 262 -19.40 7.41 -3.68
N LYS A 263 -19.61 7.98 -2.49
CA LYS A 263 -19.95 9.40 -2.34
C LYS A 263 -18.85 10.32 -2.87
N SER A 264 -17.60 9.98 -2.63
CA SER A 264 -16.47 10.78 -3.12
C SER A 264 -16.24 10.60 -4.61
N ALA A 265 -16.61 9.47 -5.20
CA ALA A 265 -16.55 9.25 -6.65
C ALA A 265 -17.46 10.19 -7.47
N ASP A 266 -18.46 10.81 -6.83
CA ASP A 266 -19.30 11.83 -7.46
C ASP A 266 -18.59 13.20 -7.58
N LYS A 267 -17.48 13.41 -6.83
CA LYS A 267 -16.65 14.61 -6.94
C LYS A 267 -15.85 14.59 -8.23
N PRO A 268 -15.89 15.63 -9.07
CA PRO A 268 -15.15 15.66 -10.34
C PRO A 268 -13.66 15.41 -10.18
N GLU A 269 -13.03 16.01 -9.14
CA GLU A 269 -11.61 15.84 -8.86
C GLU A 269 -11.22 14.41 -8.48
N VAL A 270 -12.07 13.67 -7.76
CA VAL A 270 -11.84 12.26 -7.40
C VAL A 270 -11.98 11.37 -8.63
N LYS A 271 -13.00 11.62 -9.45
CA LYS A 271 -13.20 10.92 -10.72
C LYS A 271 -12.00 11.09 -11.65
N GLU A 272 -11.53 12.32 -11.83
CA GLU A 272 -10.37 12.63 -12.64
C GLU A 272 -9.09 12.00 -12.09
N PHE A 273 -8.94 11.96 -10.76
CA PHE A 273 -7.81 11.30 -10.10
C PHE A 273 -7.78 9.80 -10.37
N VAL A 274 -8.91 9.11 -10.20
CA VAL A 274 -8.98 7.66 -10.46
C VAL A 274 -8.73 7.34 -11.93
N GLU A 275 -9.31 8.14 -12.86
CA GLU A 275 -9.05 7.99 -14.29
C GLU A 275 -7.57 8.21 -14.62
N PHE A 276 -6.94 9.23 -14.04
CA PHE A 276 -5.51 9.48 -14.21
C PHE A 276 -4.67 8.33 -13.65
N ALA A 277 -4.98 7.88 -12.43
CA ALA A 277 -4.30 6.76 -11.79
C ALA A 277 -4.31 5.51 -12.67
N MET A 278 -5.49 5.09 -13.14
CA MET A 278 -5.61 3.90 -13.98
C MET A 278 -4.93 4.02 -15.35
N LYS A 279 -4.89 5.21 -15.94
CA LYS A 279 -4.25 5.45 -17.25
C LYS A 279 -2.73 5.55 -17.18
N ASN A 280 -2.18 6.02 -16.05
CA ASN A 280 -0.75 6.29 -15.88
C ASN A 280 -0.07 5.35 -14.88
N ALA A 281 -0.78 4.33 -14.39
CA ALA A 281 -0.31 3.43 -13.34
C ALA A 281 1.04 2.75 -13.69
N VAL A 282 1.14 2.16 -14.88
CA VAL A 282 2.28 1.31 -15.24
C VAL A 282 3.64 2.01 -15.15
N PRO A 283 3.87 3.19 -15.78
CA PRO A 283 5.15 3.87 -15.66
C PRO A 283 5.44 4.32 -14.22
N LEU A 284 4.47 4.87 -13.50
CA LEU A 284 4.64 5.40 -12.14
C LEU A 284 4.92 4.28 -11.13
N ILE A 285 4.24 3.14 -11.25
CA ILE A 285 4.49 1.97 -10.40
C ILE A 285 5.90 1.42 -10.63
N LYS A 286 6.37 1.35 -11.89
CA LYS A 286 7.74 0.93 -12.21
C LYS A 286 8.79 1.90 -11.69
N GLU A 287 8.52 3.21 -11.72
CA GLU A 287 9.40 4.24 -11.20
C GLU A 287 9.71 4.02 -9.72
N VAL A 288 8.67 3.73 -8.93
CA VAL A 288 8.80 3.41 -7.50
C VAL A 288 9.17 1.95 -7.22
N LYS A 289 9.57 1.18 -8.25
CA LYS A 289 10.06 -0.21 -8.16
C LYS A 289 9.04 -1.23 -7.68
N TYR A 290 7.75 -0.90 -7.75
CA TYR A 290 6.67 -1.86 -7.55
C TYR A 290 6.35 -2.61 -8.85
N LEU A 291 5.54 -3.66 -8.72
CA LEU A 291 5.17 -4.51 -9.84
C LEU A 291 3.80 -4.08 -10.38
N PRO A 292 3.71 -3.60 -11.64
CA PRO A 292 2.42 -3.26 -12.21
C PRO A 292 1.57 -4.51 -12.44
N LEU A 293 0.26 -4.32 -12.40
CA LEU A 293 -0.69 -5.33 -12.86
C LEU A 293 -0.53 -5.55 -14.38
N PRO A 294 -1.01 -6.69 -14.92
CA PRO A 294 -1.15 -6.84 -16.36
C PRO A 294 -1.94 -5.67 -16.97
N ASP A 295 -1.55 -5.20 -18.15
CA ASP A 295 -2.11 -4.00 -18.78
C ASP A 295 -3.65 -4.02 -18.87
N ARG A 296 -4.25 -5.21 -19.06
CA ARG A 296 -5.72 -5.41 -19.10
C ARG A 296 -6.43 -5.13 -17.77
N ALA A 297 -5.71 -5.13 -16.66
CA ALA A 297 -6.31 -4.94 -15.33
C ALA A 297 -6.78 -3.50 -15.10
N TYR A 298 -6.02 -2.52 -15.58
CA TYR A 298 -6.34 -1.10 -15.37
C TYR A 298 -7.62 -0.66 -16.10
N PRO A 299 -7.82 -0.99 -17.41
CA PRO A 299 -9.10 -0.72 -18.06
C PRO A 299 -10.28 -1.41 -17.37
N ALA A 300 -10.11 -2.64 -16.90
CA ALA A 300 -11.16 -3.37 -16.19
C ALA A 300 -11.51 -2.72 -14.84
N ALA A 301 -10.50 -2.30 -14.06
CA ALA A 301 -10.69 -1.56 -12.81
C ALA A 301 -11.38 -0.21 -13.07
N LEU A 302 -10.94 0.53 -14.10
CA LEU A 302 -11.56 1.79 -14.49
C LEU A 302 -13.03 1.60 -14.90
N GLN A 303 -13.35 0.55 -15.65
CA GLN A 303 -14.73 0.25 -16.03
C GLN A 303 -15.61 -0.08 -14.81
N ARG A 304 -15.09 -0.82 -13.81
CA ARG A 304 -15.79 -1.06 -12.54
C ARG A 304 -16.07 0.25 -11.80
N PHE A 305 -15.10 1.13 -11.73
CA PHE A 305 -15.24 2.45 -11.13
C PHE A 305 -16.31 3.29 -11.85
N GLN A 306 -16.25 3.37 -13.17
CA GLN A 306 -17.20 4.16 -13.98
C GLN A 306 -18.62 3.62 -13.90
N LYS A 307 -18.80 2.31 -13.74
CA LYS A 307 -20.11 1.68 -13.50
C LYS A 307 -20.60 1.81 -12.05
N GLY A 308 -19.77 2.33 -11.14
CA GLY A 308 -20.09 2.44 -9.72
C GLY A 308 -20.28 1.08 -9.02
N VAL A 309 -19.52 0.07 -9.44
CA VAL A 309 -19.61 -1.30 -8.86
C VAL A 309 -19.01 -1.30 -7.47
N THR A 310 -19.87 -1.43 -6.45
CA THR A 310 -19.50 -1.41 -5.04
C THR A 310 -19.23 -2.80 -4.46
N GLY A 311 -18.48 -2.84 -3.36
CA GLY A 311 -18.15 -4.06 -2.61
C GLY A 311 -16.72 -4.55 -2.87
N SER A 312 -16.42 -5.73 -2.29
CA SER A 312 -15.11 -6.37 -2.39
C SER A 312 -15.20 -7.71 -3.14
N ALA A 313 -14.26 -7.96 -4.03
CA ALA A 313 -14.11 -9.24 -4.73
C ALA A 313 -13.77 -10.40 -3.77
N PHE A 314 -13.36 -10.09 -2.54
CA PHE A 314 -13.05 -11.05 -1.49
C PHE A 314 -14.19 -11.25 -0.50
N GLY A 315 -15.22 -10.38 -0.51
CA GLY A 315 -16.36 -10.48 0.42
C GLY A 315 -15.96 -10.44 1.90
N GLY A 316 -14.84 -9.76 2.21
CA GLY A 316 -14.35 -9.61 3.58
C GLY A 316 -13.51 -10.77 4.12
N VAL A 317 -13.20 -11.77 3.29
CA VAL A 317 -12.35 -12.91 3.65
C VAL A 317 -11.08 -12.85 2.81
N PRO A 318 -9.91 -12.52 3.39
CA PRO A 318 -8.65 -12.53 2.68
C PRO A 318 -8.33 -13.92 2.15
N GLU A 319 -7.78 -13.95 0.94
CA GLU A 319 -7.28 -15.17 0.32
C GLU A 319 -5.85 -14.93 -0.15
N VAL A 320 -4.95 -15.83 0.21
CA VAL A 320 -3.54 -15.78 -0.19
C VAL A 320 -3.38 -16.46 -1.55
N GLY A 321 -2.59 -15.86 -2.45
CA GLY A 321 -2.25 -16.46 -3.74
C GLY A 321 -3.31 -16.31 -4.83
N VAL A 322 -4.28 -15.40 -4.66
CA VAL A 322 -5.28 -15.09 -5.70
C VAL A 322 -4.59 -14.38 -6.87
N SER A 323 -4.74 -14.94 -8.08
CA SER A 323 -4.23 -14.29 -9.30
C SER A 323 -5.08 -13.08 -9.69
N ILE A 324 -4.48 -12.13 -10.42
CA ILE A 324 -5.23 -10.97 -10.90
C ILE A 324 -6.34 -11.37 -11.88
N ASP A 325 -6.13 -12.42 -12.66
CA ASP A 325 -7.14 -12.91 -13.61
C ASP A 325 -8.37 -13.48 -12.91
N GLU A 326 -8.14 -14.15 -11.80
CA GLU A 326 -9.24 -14.61 -10.95
C GLU A 326 -9.94 -13.44 -10.26
N LEU A 327 -9.17 -12.50 -9.70
CA LEU A 327 -9.71 -11.31 -9.05
C LEU A 327 -10.61 -10.48 -9.99
N LEU A 328 -10.19 -10.29 -11.25
CA LEU A 328 -10.96 -9.53 -12.23
C LEU A 328 -12.25 -10.21 -12.67
N LYS A 329 -12.35 -11.53 -12.55
CA LYS A 329 -13.56 -12.31 -12.86
C LYS A 329 -14.56 -12.34 -11.70
N ARG A 330 -14.12 -12.04 -10.47
CA ARG A 330 -15.00 -12.12 -9.30
C ARG A 330 -16.00 -10.96 -9.29
N GLU A 331 -17.26 -11.29 -9.02
CA GLU A 331 -18.30 -10.32 -8.71
C GLU A 331 -18.07 -9.76 -7.30
N PRO A 332 -17.96 -8.43 -7.11
CA PRO A 332 -17.86 -7.86 -5.78
C PRO A 332 -19.07 -8.17 -4.92
N LYS A 333 -18.81 -8.46 -3.65
CA LYS A 333 -19.84 -8.71 -2.63
C LYS A 333 -19.84 -7.56 -1.63
N VAL A 334 -21.04 -7.15 -1.24
CA VAL A 334 -21.29 -6.07 -0.27
C VAL A 334 -21.58 -6.64 1.11
#